data_abf61eecd576d0ac9058cc8818e819be
#
_entry.id   abf61eecd576d0ac9058cc8818e819be
#
_cell.length_a   1.000
_cell.length_b   1.000
_cell.length_c   1.000
_cell.angle_alpha   90.00
_cell.angle_beta   90.00
_cell.angle_gamma   90.00
#
_symmetry.space_group_name_H-M   'P 1'
#
loop_
_entity.id
_entity.type
_entity.pdbx_description
1 polymer ?
#
loop_
_entity_poly.entity_id
_entity_poly.type
_entity_poly.pdbx_seq_one_letter_code
_entity_poly.pdbx_strand_id
1 'polypeptide(L)'
;MGKKEAKTNAIRILETMKIPYEARTYECDDFVDAAQIADKLGLDHAGMYKTITTVGKSGGYYVFVVPINDEIDFKKAAKAAGEKSIEMLHLKDLTKVTGYIRGGCTSIGMKKQYPTFIHEAAKEQDKITVSGGRLGLQITLSPDDLCRAAKAEYADIIK
;
A
#
# COMPACT_ATOMS: atom_id res chain seq x y z
N MET A 1 -24.43 13.78 14.74
CA MET A 1 -23.16 13.48 14.16
C MET A 1 -22.59 12.18 14.69
N GLY A 2 -22.12 11.45 13.79
CA GLY A 2 -21.53 10.22 14.17
C GLY A 2 -20.24 10.40 14.95
N LYS A 3 -19.82 9.35 15.57
CA LYS A 3 -18.58 9.31 16.27
C LYS A 3 -17.43 9.58 15.31
N LYS A 4 -16.60 10.54 15.63
CA LYS A 4 -15.44 10.84 14.82
C LYS A 4 -14.41 9.73 14.98
N GLU A 5 -14.04 9.09 13.88
CA GLU A 5 -13.06 8.04 13.94
C GLU A 5 -11.66 8.59 14.11
N ALA A 6 -10.84 7.84 14.84
CA ALA A 6 -9.44 8.21 15.04
C ALA A 6 -8.71 8.13 13.71
N LYS A 7 -7.84 9.09 13.46
CA LYS A 7 -7.02 9.08 12.26
C LYS A 7 -5.99 7.96 12.34
N THR A 8 -5.75 7.30 11.21
CA THR A 8 -4.70 6.31 11.14
C THR A 8 -3.34 6.99 11.14
N ASN A 9 -2.31 6.21 11.43
CA ASN A 9 -0.95 6.72 11.37
C ASN A 9 -0.62 7.26 9.97
N ALA A 10 -1.10 6.57 8.93
CA ALA A 10 -0.90 7.03 7.56
C ALA A 10 -1.49 8.43 7.33
N ILE A 11 -2.73 8.65 7.76
CA ILE A 11 -3.37 9.96 7.59
C ILE A 11 -2.65 11.03 8.38
N ARG A 12 -2.21 10.74 9.61
CA ARG A 12 -1.45 11.71 10.41
C ARG A 12 -0.18 12.14 9.70
N ILE A 13 0.50 11.21 9.07
CA ILE A 13 1.73 11.51 8.33
C ILE A 13 1.43 12.41 7.14
N LEU A 14 0.38 12.10 6.36
CA LEU A 14 -0.01 12.93 5.23
C LEU A 14 -0.34 14.35 5.67
N GLU A 15 -1.06 14.50 6.77
CA GLU A 15 -1.41 15.83 7.28
C GLU A 15 -0.19 16.58 7.80
N THR A 16 0.70 15.91 8.50
CA THR A 16 1.94 16.51 8.99
C THR A 16 2.80 16.99 7.83
N MET A 17 2.85 16.25 6.74
CA MET A 17 3.63 16.61 5.55
C MET A 17 2.88 17.59 4.64
N LYS A 18 1.62 17.92 4.97
CA LYS A 18 0.77 18.81 4.18
C LYS A 18 0.55 18.27 2.76
N ILE A 19 0.40 16.96 2.65
CA ILE A 19 0.13 16.29 1.38
C ILE A 19 -1.38 16.24 1.16
N PRO A 20 -1.87 16.75 0.02
CA PRO A 20 -3.30 16.66 -0.30
C PRO A 20 -3.72 15.21 -0.50
N TYR A 21 -4.86 14.83 0.03
CA TYR A 21 -5.41 13.49 -0.18
C TYR A 21 -6.92 13.52 -0.05
N GLU A 22 -7.57 12.51 -0.61
CA GLU A 22 -8.99 12.28 -0.42
C GLU A 22 -9.15 10.98 0.35
N ALA A 23 -10.02 10.96 1.34
CA ALA A 23 -10.29 9.77 2.13
C ALA A 23 -11.70 9.27 1.83
N ARG A 24 -11.86 7.96 1.70
CA ARG A 24 -13.14 7.30 1.49
C ARG A 24 -13.30 6.21 2.53
N THR A 25 -14.46 6.19 3.19
CA THR A 25 -14.80 5.11 4.12
C THR A 25 -15.89 4.24 3.52
N TYR A 26 -15.90 2.97 3.91
CA TYR A 26 -16.92 2.01 3.49
C TYR A 26 -17.04 0.95 4.57
N GLU A 27 -18.20 0.28 4.62
CA GLU A 27 -18.40 -0.77 5.63
C GLU A 27 -17.56 -1.97 5.29
N CYS A 28 -16.78 -2.43 6.27
CA CYS A 28 -15.91 -3.58 6.11
C CYS A 28 -15.56 -4.13 7.49
N ASP A 29 -16.15 -5.28 7.83
CA ASP A 29 -15.93 -5.92 9.13
C ASP A 29 -14.81 -6.95 9.09
N ASP A 30 -14.45 -7.41 7.90
CA ASP A 30 -13.46 -8.46 7.72
C ASP A 30 -12.71 -8.23 6.41
N PHE A 31 -11.66 -9.01 6.17
CA PHE A 31 -10.88 -8.85 4.97
C PHE A 31 -11.70 -9.09 3.70
N VAL A 32 -11.60 -8.14 2.78
CA VAL A 32 -12.13 -8.25 1.42
C VAL A 32 -11.02 -7.75 0.50
N ASP A 33 -10.74 -8.46 -0.58
CA ASP A 33 -9.65 -8.02 -1.44
C ASP A 33 -10.00 -6.74 -2.21
N ALA A 34 -8.96 -6.05 -2.69
CA ALA A 34 -9.12 -4.73 -3.30
C ALA A 34 -10.02 -4.74 -4.52
N ALA A 35 -9.98 -5.79 -5.34
CA ALA A 35 -10.84 -5.88 -6.52
C ALA A 35 -12.31 -6.00 -6.13
N GLN A 36 -12.62 -6.80 -5.11
CA GLN A 36 -13.98 -6.92 -4.60
C GLN A 36 -14.48 -5.61 -4.02
N ILE A 37 -13.62 -4.89 -3.32
CA ILE A 37 -13.97 -3.57 -2.77
C ILE A 37 -14.30 -2.60 -3.90
N ALA A 38 -13.46 -2.56 -4.94
CA ALA A 38 -13.69 -1.69 -6.09
C ALA A 38 -15.03 -1.99 -6.76
N ASP A 39 -15.34 -3.28 -6.97
CA ASP A 39 -16.60 -3.69 -7.58
C ASP A 39 -17.80 -3.29 -6.71
N LYS A 40 -17.70 -3.51 -5.41
CA LYS A 40 -18.77 -3.17 -4.47
C LYS A 40 -19.08 -1.68 -4.47
N LEU A 41 -18.05 -0.85 -4.60
CA LEU A 41 -18.18 0.60 -4.57
C LEU A 41 -18.39 1.20 -5.96
N GLY A 42 -18.41 0.37 -7.00
CA GLY A 42 -18.56 0.85 -8.38
C GLY A 42 -17.36 1.64 -8.87
N LEU A 43 -16.18 1.35 -8.35
CA LEU A 43 -14.96 2.07 -8.72
C LEU A 43 -14.24 1.39 -9.88
N ASP A 44 -13.57 2.21 -10.69
CA ASP A 44 -12.70 1.72 -11.74
C ASP A 44 -11.45 1.12 -11.08
N HIS A 45 -11.05 -0.08 -11.51
CA HIS A 45 -9.84 -0.72 -11.01
C HIS A 45 -8.57 0.04 -11.42
N ALA A 46 -8.63 0.81 -12.50
CA ALA A 46 -7.49 1.61 -12.93
C ALA A 46 -7.12 2.62 -11.83
N GLY A 47 -5.85 2.70 -11.51
CA GLY A 47 -5.41 3.60 -10.45
C GLY A 47 -5.57 3.07 -9.05
N MET A 48 -6.10 1.85 -8.88
CA MET A 48 -6.17 1.22 -7.56
C MET A 48 -4.97 0.31 -7.37
N TYR A 49 -4.30 0.48 -6.24
CA TYR A 49 -3.06 -0.22 -5.92
C TYR A 49 -3.17 -0.94 -4.58
N LYS A 50 -2.45 -2.03 -4.44
CA LYS A 50 -2.38 -2.81 -3.20
C LYS A 50 -0.97 -2.81 -2.67
N THR A 51 -0.82 -2.93 -1.36
CA THR A 51 0.48 -2.94 -0.68
C THR A 51 0.83 -4.37 -0.30
N ILE A 52 1.99 -4.82 -0.75
CA ILE A 52 2.50 -6.18 -0.51
C ILE A 52 3.75 -6.08 0.34
N THR A 53 3.77 -6.77 1.48
CA THR A 53 4.95 -6.84 2.34
C THR A 53 5.66 -8.17 2.11
N THR A 54 6.97 -8.11 1.96
CA THR A 54 7.79 -9.25 1.58
C THR A 54 9.01 -9.37 2.49
N VAL A 55 9.67 -10.52 2.39
CA VAL A 55 10.93 -10.76 3.09
C VAL A 55 11.97 -11.23 2.08
N GLY A 56 13.15 -10.65 2.12
CA GLY A 56 14.26 -11.02 1.26
C GLY A 56 15.06 -12.16 1.88
N LYS A 57 15.88 -12.78 1.07
CA LYS A 57 16.74 -13.88 1.52
C LYS A 57 17.65 -13.46 2.69
N SER A 58 18.05 -12.19 2.72
CA SER A 58 18.88 -11.65 3.80
C SER A 58 18.14 -11.53 5.13
N GLY A 59 16.82 -11.68 5.13
CA GLY A 59 15.96 -11.43 6.30
C GLY A 59 15.40 -10.02 6.34
N GLY A 60 15.78 -9.14 5.42
CA GLY A 60 15.25 -7.78 5.35
C GLY A 60 13.82 -7.77 4.81
N TYR A 61 13.06 -6.77 5.21
CA TYR A 61 11.67 -6.60 4.75
C TYR A 61 11.60 -5.51 3.69
N TYR A 62 10.73 -5.72 2.71
CA TYR A 62 10.53 -4.81 1.58
C TYR A 62 9.06 -4.67 1.28
N VAL A 63 8.66 -3.50 0.83
CA VAL A 63 7.25 -3.19 0.57
C VAL A 63 7.08 -2.84 -0.91
N PHE A 64 6.08 -3.44 -1.54
CA PHE A 64 5.79 -3.21 -2.96
C PHE A 64 4.35 -2.78 -3.13
N VAL A 65 4.14 -1.72 -3.89
CA VAL A 65 2.81 -1.19 -4.19
C VAL A 65 2.53 -1.44 -5.67
N VAL A 66 1.56 -2.30 -5.95
CA VAL A 66 1.29 -2.77 -7.31
C VAL A 66 -0.19 -2.59 -7.67
N PRO A 67 -0.52 -2.48 -8.98
CA PRO A 67 -1.93 -2.42 -9.38
C PRO A 67 -2.71 -3.63 -8.88
N ILE A 68 -3.97 -3.42 -8.49
CA ILE A 68 -4.74 -4.51 -7.86
C ILE A 68 -5.00 -5.69 -8.77
N ASN A 69 -5.01 -5.50 -10.08
CA ASN A 69 -5.26 -6.58 -11.04
C ASN A 69 -3.99 -7.24 -11.55
N ASP A 70 -2.83 -6.77 -11.12
CA ASP A 70 -1.55 -7.32 -11.55
C ASP A 70 -0.90 -8.11 -10.43
N GLU A 71 0.01 -8.98 -10.81
CA GLU A 71 0.76 -9.79 -9.86
C GLU A 71 2.19 -9.29 -9.77
N ILE A 72 2.72 -9.27 -8.55
CA ILE A 72 4.13 -8.96 -8.34
C ILE A 72 5.02 -10.01 -9.02
N ASP A 73 6.08 -9.56 -9.66
CA ASP A 73 7.12 -10.44 -10.19
C ASP A 73 8.25 -10.49 -9.17
N PHE A 74 8.42 -11.63 -8.53
CA PHE A 74 9.40 -11.74 -7.45
C PHE A 74 10.84 -11.58 -7.91
N LYS A 75 11.13 -11.91 -9.16
CA LYS A 75 12.49 -11.70 -9.69
C LYS A 75 12.77 -10.22 -9.89
N LYS A 76 11.81 -9.48 -10.45
CA LYS A 76 11.94 -8.04 -10.62
C LYS A 76 12.00 -7.34 -9.26
N ALA A 77 11.17 -7.79 -8.31
CA ALA A 77 11.16 -7.24 -6.96
C ALA A 77 12.51 -7.46 -6.27
N ALA A 78 13.08 -8.64 -6.40
CA ALA A 78 14.39 -8.94 -5.82
C ALA A 78 15.47 -8.06 -6.43
N LYS A 79 15.42 -7.86 -7.73
CA LYS A 79 16.36 -6.99 -8.44
C LYS A 79 16.25 -5.55 -7.93
N ALA A 80 15.03 -5.04 -7.80
CA ALA A 80 14.80 -3.68 -7.30
C ALA A 80 15.33 -3.50 -5.88
N ALA A 81 15.14 -4.51 -5.04
CA ALA A 81 15.54 -4.45 -3.63
C ALA A 81 17.00 -4.81 -3.40
N GLY A 82 17.70 -5.34 -4.41
CA GLY A 82 19.09 -5.80 -4.23
C GLY A 82 19.19 -7.11 -3.48
N GLU A 83 18.17 -7.95 -3.55
CA GLU A 83 18.13 -9.25 -2.88
C GLU A 83 18.34 -10.39 -3.89
N LYS A 84 18.82 -11.52 -3.41
CA LYS A 84 18.93 -12.73 -4.24
C LYS A 84 17.56 -13.29 -4.57
N SER A 85 16.65 -13.24 -3.60
CA SER A 85 15.29 -13.69 -3.77
C SER A 85 14.38 -12.98 -2.79
N ILE A 86 13.10 -12.92 -3.13
CA ILE A 86 12.07 -12.30 -2.28
C ILE A 86 10.87 -13.23 -2.28
N GLU A 87 10.22 -13.35 -1.12
CA GLU A 87 8.98 -14.10 -0.99
C GLU A 87 7.99 -13.33 -0.13
N MET A 88 6.73 -13.73 -0.21
CA MET A 88 5.68 -13.09 0.58
C MET A 88 5.96 -13.27 2.07
N LEU A 89 5.71 -12.22 2.83
CA LEU A 89 5.73 -12.31 4.28
C LEU A 89 4.55 -13.16 4.73
N HIS A 90 4.76 -14.04 5.71
CA HIS A 90 3.67 -14.83 6.27
C HIS A 90 2.64 -13.91 6.90
N LEU A 91 1.36 -14.20 6.66
CA LEU A 91 0.27 -13.39 7.18
C LEU A 91 0.33 -13.22 8.71
N LYS A 92 0.75 -14.29 9.41
CA LYS A 92 0.88 -14.24 10.87
C LYS A 92 1.89 -13.21 11.36
N ASP A 93 2.84 -12.83 10.52
CA ASP A 93 3.88 -11.86 10.87
C ASP A 93 3.55 -10.43 10.42
N LEU A 94 2.48 -10.26 9.64
CA LEU A 94 2.18 -8.97 9.01
C LEU A 94 2.06 -7.83 10.03
N THR A 95 1.23 -8.00 11.04
CA THR A 95 1.00 -6.95 12.03
C THR A 95 2.25 -6.67 12.86
N LYS A 96 2.99 -7.71 13.20
CA LYS A 96 4.24 -7.58 13.94
C LYS A 96 5.27 -6.75 13.17
N VAL A 97 5.35 -6.97 11.87
CA VAL A 97 6.32 -6.28 11.01
C VAL A 97 5.86 -4.87 10.64
N THR A 98 4.61 -4.71 10.26
CA THR A 98 4.11 -3.45 9.70
C THR A 98 3.35 -2.56 10.68
N GLY A 99 2.71 -3.16 11.67
CA GLY A 99 1.80 -2.46 12.57
C GLY A 99 0.38 -2.37 12.05
N TYR A 100 0.13 -2.90 10.85
CA TYR A 100 -1.20 -2.89 10.22
C TYR A 100 -1.76 -4.30 10.11
N ILE A 101 -3.06 -4.41 9.90
CA ILE A 101 -3.71 -5.71 9.71
C ILE A 101 -3.97 -5.96 8.22
N ARG A 102 -4.25 -7.21 7.87
CA ARG A 102 -4.59 -7.59 6.51
C ARG A 102 -5.81 -6.79 6.03
N GLY A 103 -5.71 -6.26 4.82
CA GLY A 103 -6.76 -5.42 4.25
C GLY A 103 -6.68 -3.96 4.65
N GLY A 104 -5.92 -3.64 5.70
CA GLY A 104 -5.68 -2.27 6.14
C GLY A 104 -4.23 -1.85 6.02
N CYS A 105 -3.38 -2.71 5.46
CA CYS A 105 -1.96 -2.41 5.35
C CYS A 105 -1.69 -1.34 4.29
N THR A 106 -0.87 -0.37 4.63
CA THR A 106 -0.43 0.67 3.70
C THR A 106 1.08 0.89 3.86
N SER A 107 1.70 1.41 2.80
CA SER A 107 3.13 1.71 2.82
C SER A 107 3.50 2.91 3.67
N ILE A 108 2.51 3.70 4.08
CA ILE A 108 2.75 4.92 4.86
C ILE A 108 2.68 4.61 6.35
N GLY A 109 3.74 4.96 7.09
CA GLY A 109 3.69 4.88 8.54
C GLY A 109 3.76 3.49 9.14
N MET A 110 4.45 2.57 8.50
CA MET A 110 4.73 1.26 9.08
C MET A 110 5.62 1.41 10.32
N LYS A 111 5.69 0.37 11.15
CA LYS A 111 6.51 0.39 12.38
C LYS A 111 7.93 0.85 12.14
N LYS A 112 8.50 0.48 11.00
CA LYS A 112 9.83 0.91 10.58
C LYS A 112 9.75 1.37 9.13
N GLN A 113 10.70 2.18 8.72
CA GLN A 113 10.79 2.60 7.33
C GLN A 113 11.50 1.50 6.54
N TYR A 114 10.72 0.62 5.92
CA TYR A 114 11.24 -0.43 5.05
C TYR A 114 11.43 0.14 3.64
N PRO A 115 12.42 -0.34 2.88
CA PRO A 115 12.53 0.05 1.47
C PRO A 115 11.22 -0.25 0.75
N THR A 116 10.70 0.73 0.03
CA THR A 116 9.38 0.66 -0.59
C THR A 116 9.49 1.01 -2.07
N PHE A 117 8.81 0.24 -2.90
CA PHE A 117 8.82 0.42 -4.36
C PHE A 117 7.39 0.47 -4.87
N ILE A 118 7.10 1.43 -5.74
CA ILE A 118 5.80 1.56 -6.37
C ILE A 118 5.98 1.20 -7.85
N HIS A 119 5.10 0.34 -8.37
CA HIS A 119 5.22 -0.03 -9.77
C HIS A 119 5.18 1.22 -10.65
N GLU A 120 6.12 1.29 -11.58
CA GLU A 120 6.38 2.51 -12.36
C GLU A 120 5.20 3.00 -13.19
N ALA A 121 4.25 2.13 -13.56
CA ALA A 121 3.04 2.56 -14.28
C ALA A 121 2.22 3.58 -13.48
N ALA A 122 2.41 3.68 -12.17
CA ALA A 122 1.73 4.67 -11.36
C ALA A 122 2.04 6.10 -11.80
N LYS A 123 3.21 6.33 -12.40
CA LYS A 123 3.58 7.65 -12.90
C LYS A 123 2.61 8.17 -13.96
N GLU A 124 1.96 7.26 -14.67
CA GLU A 124 1.01 7.62 -15.74
C GLU A 124 -0.35 8.03 -15.19
N GLN A 125 -0.59 7.82 -13.89
CA GLN A 125 -1.85 8.16 -13.26
C GLN A 125 -1.75 9.54 -12.61
N ASP A 126 -2.83 10.31 -12.71
CA ASP A 126 -2.92 11.58 -12.00
C ASP A 126 -3.02 11.33 -10.49
N LYS A 127 -3.83 10.36 -10.11
CA LYS A 127 -4.00 9.94 -8.72
C LYS A 127 -4.13 8.43 -8.64
N ILE A 128 -3.70 7.87 -7.53
CA ILE A 128 -3.87 6.45 -7.24
C ILE A 128 -4.56 6.29 -5.89
N THR A 129 -5.23 5.16 -5.72
CA THR A 129 -5.95 4.84 -4.48
C THR A 129 -5.29 3.65 -3.79
N VAL A 130 -5.04 3.78 -2.51
CA VAL A 130 -4.42 2.76 -1.67
C VAL A 130 -5.16 2.65 -0.35
N SER A 131 -4.86 1.61 0.43
CA SER A 131 -5.41 1.50 1.78
C SER A 131 -4.99 2.70 2.63
N GLY A 132 -5.88 3.12 3.51
CA GLY A 132 -5.62 4.24 4.42
C GLY A 132 -5.07 3.85 5.79
N GLY A 133 -4.83 2.55 6.01
CA GLY A 133 -4.26 2.10 7.28
C GLY A 133 -5.23 1.36 8.19
N ARG A 134 -6.44 1.07 7.74
CA ARG A 134 -7.39 0.21 8.43
C ARG A 134 -8.43 -0.31 7.46
N LEU A 135 -9.13 -1.36 7.84
CA LEU A 135 -10.26 -1.85 7.05
C LEU A 135 -11.30 -0.74 6.91
N GLY A 136 -11.88 -0.64 5.73
CA GLY A 136 -12.92 0.33 5.46
C GLY A 136 -12.45 1.74 5.18
N LEU A 137 -11.15 1.94 5.00
CA LEU A 137 -10.59 3.26 4.69
C LEU A 137 -9.65 3.18 3.49
N GLN A 138 -9.91 4.03 2.50
CA GLN A 138 -9.02 4.21 1.35
C GLN A 138 -8.60 5.66 1.27
N ILE A 139 -7.41 5.89 0.74
CA ILE A 139 -6.93 7.25 0.45
C ILE A 139 -6.53 7.32 -1.03
N THR A 140 -6.77 8.49 -1.61
CA THR A 140 -6.43 8.79 -3.01
C THR A 140 -5.54 10.01 -3.03
N LEU A 141 -4.40 9.90 -3.70
CA LEU A 141 -3.40 10.97 -3.75
C LEU A 141 -2.54 10.78 -5.00
N SER A 142 -1.72 11.78 -5.32
CA SER A 142 -0.83 11.65 -6.47
C SER A 142 0.25 10.59 -6.17
N PRO A 143 0.71 9.86 -7.20
CA PRO A 143 1.78 8.87 -7.00
C PRO A 143 3.05 9.47 -6.44
N ASP A 144 3.44 10.65 -6.88
CA ASP A 144 4.64 11.31 -6.39
C ASP A 144 4.51 11.68 -4.90
N ASP A 145 3.32 12.08 -4.47
CA ASP A 145 3.06 12.36 -3.06
C ASP A 145 3.13 11.09 -2.23
N LEU A 146 2.66 9.96 -2.77
CA LEU A 146 2.81 8.68 -2.08
C LEU A 146 4.29 8.32 -1.93
N CYS A 147 5.10 8.56 -2.96
CA CYS A 147 6.54 8.35 -2.87
C CYS A 147 7.15 9.19 -1.75
N ARG A 148 6.73 10.44 -1.62
CA ARG A 148 7.21 11.31 -0.54
C ARG A 148 6.81 10.79 0.83
N ALA A 149 5.55 10.40 0.98
CA ALA A 149 5.02 9.95 2.27
C ALA A 149 5.61 8.62 2.71
N ALA A 150 5.79 7.70 1.78
CA ALA A 150 6.30 6.35 2.06
C ALA A 150 7.81 6.23 1.85
N LYS A 151 8.46 7.28 1.36
CA LYS A 151 9.88 7.26 0.98
C LYS A 151 10.15 6.15 -0.01
N ALA A 152 9.32 6.11 -1.05
CA ALA A 152 9.33 5.04 -2.04
C ALA A 152 10.01 5.47 -3.34
N GLU A 153 10.39 4.48 -4.13
CA GLU A 153 10.94 4.67 -5.46
C GLU A 153 10.05 3.93 -6.46
N TYR A 154 10.05 4.41 -7.70
CA TYR A 154 9.37 3.69 -8.77
C TYR A 154 10.26 2.59 -9.33
N ALA A 155 9.67 1.46 -9.68
CA ALA A 155 10.39 0.36 -10.29
C ALA A 155 9.41 -0.53 -11.07
N ASP A 156 9.94 -1.27 -12.04
CA ASP A 156 9.16 -2.29 -12.73
C ASP A 156 9.16 -3.54 -11.87
N ILE A 157 8.01 -3.87 -11.27
CA ILE A 157 7.91 -4.96 -10.29
C ILE A 157 6.73 -5.91 -10.54
N ILE A 158 6.07 -5.82 -11.67
CA ILE A 158 4.97 -6.74 -12.00
C ILE A 158 5.33 -7.66 -13.16
N LYS A 159 4.59 -8.78 -13.23
CA LYS A 159 4.74 -9.75 -14.32
C LYS A 159 4.34 -9.17 -15.67
#